data_afe0ace4ab45e10261d8e81ea2dcb81d
#
_entry.id   afe0ace4ab45e10261d8e81ea2dcb81d
#
_cell.length_a   1.000
_cell.length_b   1.000
_cell.length_c   1.000
_cell.angle_alpha   90.00
_cell.angle_beta   90.00
_cell.angle_gamma   90.00
#
_symmetry.space_group_name_H-M   'P 1'
#
loop_
_entity.id
_entity.type
_entity.pdbx_description
1 polymer ?
#
loop_
_entity_poly.entity_id
_entity_poly.type
_entity_poly.pdbx_seq_one_letter_code
_entity_poly.pdbx_strand_id
1 'polypeptide(L)'
;MPEHIVDTGPLVGWINRGDQWHNWSVSTLQALEPPLVTCESVIAEAAWHLADSREAVDRLYGLIEAGALRIVPLLPDHIAHLRALSAKYPQMDFCDAAVVRLSEILPRALVLTTDIGHFTIYRRFQNKPIPLLHPRGRSRK
;
A
#
# COMPACT_ATOMS: atom_id res chain seq x y z
N MET A 1 9.63 -15.06 -7.23
CA MET A 1 8.26 -14.79 -6.74
C MET A 1 7.95 -13.31 -6.91
N PRO A 2 6.75 -12.97 -7.38
CA PRO A 2 6.38 -11.57 -7.47
C PRO A 2 6.29 -10.95 -6.07
N GLU A 3 6.75 -9.72 -5.96
CA GLU A 3 6.63 -8.97 -4.73
C GLU A 3 5.19 -8.48 -4.54
N HIS A 4 4.85 -8.11 -3.32
CA HIS A 4 3.54 -7.55 -2.98
C HIS A 4 3.75 -6.19 -2.35
N ILE A 5 3.04 -5.19 -2.89
CA ILE A 5 3.05 -3.84 -2.35
C ILE A 5 1.84 -3.73 -1.42
N VAL A 6 2.04 -3.20 -0.23
CA VAL A 6 0.94 -3.05 0.73
C VAL A 6 0.61 -1.58 0.92
N ASP A 7 -0.67 -1.25 0.72
CA ASP A 7 -1.26 0.06 0.97
C ASP A 7 -1.65 0.20 2.45
N THR A 8 -2.05 1.38 2.86
CA THR A 8 -2.39 1.71 4.24
C THR A 8 -3.53 0.84 4.81
N GLY A 9 -4.61 0.66 4.04
CA GLY A 9 -5.79 -0.07 4.51
C GLY A 9 -5.48 -1.46 5.05
N PRO A 10 -4.82 -2.32 4.27
CA PRO A 10 -4.45 -3.65 4.75
C PRO A 10 -3.51 -3.64 5.95
N LEU A 11 -2.58 -2.70 6.06
CA LEU A 11 -1.72 -2.58 7.24
C LEU A 11 -2.51 -2.26 8.49
N VAL A 12 -3.39 -1.27 8.41
CA VAL A 12 -4.26 -0.89 9.52
C VAL A 12 -5.18 -2.06 9.87
N GLY A 13 -5.78 -2.69 8.87
CA GLY A 13 -6.64 -3.85 9.07
C GLY A 13 -5.92 -5.00 9.75
N TRP A 14 -4.66 -5.24 9.38
CA TRP A 14 -3.85 -6.30 9.98
C TRP A 14 -3.64 -6.06 11.48
N ILE A 15 -3.32 -4.85 11.86
CA ILE A 15 -2.94 -4.50 13.24
C ILE A 15 -4.17 -4.20 14.12
N ASN A 16 -5.19 -3.54 13.57
CA ASN A 16 -6.36 -3.10 14.33
C ASN A 16 -7.48 -4.14 14.26
N ARG A 17 -7.72 -4.82 15.37
CA ARG A 17 -8.77 -5.84 15.47
C ARG A 17 -10.17 -5.30 15.23
N GLY A 18 -10.39 -4.01 15.48
CA GLY A 18 -11.68 -3.35 15.27
C GLY A 18 -11.91 -2.87 13.85
N ASP A 19 -10.93 -3.01 12.97
CA ASP A 19 -11.09 -2.58 11.58
C ASP A 19 -12.00 -3.54 10.81
N GLN A 20 -12.84 -2.99 9.94
CA GLN A 20 -13.78 -3.80 9.14
C GLN A 20 -13.09 -4.84 8.27
N TRP A 21 -11.85 -4.60 7.87
CA TRP A 21 -11.08 -5.49 7.00
C TRP A 21 -10.05 -6.32 7.77
N HIS A 22 -10.19 -6.39 9.10
CA HIS A 22 -9.20 -7.10 9.92
C HIS A 22 -9.04 -8.56 9.49
N ASN A 23 -10.14 -9.29 9.39
CA ASN A 23 -10.06 -10.72 9.05
C ASN A 23 -9.46 -10.97 7.68
N TRP A 24 -9.86 -10.18 6.68
CA TRP A 24 -9.28 -10.30 5.34
C TRP A 24 -7.79 -9.96 5.36
N SER A 25 -7.41 -8.88 6.04
CA SER A 25 -6.02 -8.43 6.11
C SER A 25 -5.14 -9.48 6.79
N VAL A 26 -5.56 -10.02 7.92
CA VAL A 26 -4.79 -11.05 8.63
C VAL A 26 -4.61 -12.28 7.76
N SER A 27 -5.69 -12.83 7.21
CA SER A 27 -5.59 -14.06 6.41
C SER A 27 -4.76 -13.85 5.15
N THR A 28 -4.89 -12.68 4.50
CA THR A 28 -4.17 -12.39 3.27
C THR A 28 -2.69 -12.15 3.52
N LEU A 29 -2.37 -11.28 4.46
CA LEU A 29 -0.97 -10.89 4.70
C LEU A 29 -0.16 -12.03 5.31
N GLN A 30 -0.75 -12.83 6.18
CA GLN A 30 -0.05 -13.98 6.76
C GLN A 30 0.26 -15.07 5.74
N ALA A 31 -0.48 -15.14 4.65
CA ALA A 31 -0.26 -16.14 3.61
C ALA A 31 0.86 -15.74 2.62
N LEU A 32 1.34 -14.50 2.70
CA LEU A 32 2.36 -13.98 1.78
C LEU A 32 3.75 -14.07 2.39
N GLU A 33 4.74 -14.32 1.53
CA GLU A 33 6.13 -14.35 1.98
C GLU A 33 6.65 -12.94 2.24
N PRO A 34 7.27 -12.69 3.41
CA PRO A 34 7.93 -11.42 3.67
C PRO A 34 9.25 -11.32 2.88
N PRO A 35 9.75 -10.09 2.66
CA PRO A 35 9.12 -8.84 3.07
C PRO A 35 8.02 -8.40 2.11
N LEU A 36 7.02 -7.73 2.64
CA LEU A 36 6.09 -6.95 1.86
C LEU A 36 6.72 -5.58 1.58
N VAL A 37 6.36 -4.96 0.47
CA VAL A 37 6.99 -3.70 0.04
C VAL A 37 6.01 -2.56 0.29
N THR A 38 6.52 -1.44 0.79
CA THR A 38 5.73 -0.22 0.96
C THR A 38 6.63 1.00 0.93
N CYS A 39 6.12 2.16 1.32
CA CYS A 39 6.86 3.40 1.35
C CYS A 39 6.54 4.18 2.62
N GLU A 40 7.34 5.21 2.92
CA GLU A 40 7.19 5.95 4.18
C GLU A 40 5.85 6.65 4.30
N SER A 41 5.26 7.13 3.21
CA SER A 41 3.94 7.76 3.26
C SER A 41 2.86 6.81 3.74
N VAL A 42 2.92 5.54 3.35
CA VAL A 42 2.01 4.51 3.85
C VAL A 42 2.21 4.30 5.35
N ILE A 43 3.47 4.25 5.80
CA ILE A 43 3.77 4.08 7.22
C ILE A 43 3.23 5.27 8.02
N ALA A 44 3.43 6.49 7.53
CA ALA A 44 2.93 7.70 8.19
C ALA A 44 1.40 7.68 8.30
N GLU A 45 0.71 7.34 7.23
CA GLU A 45 -0.74 7.28 7.22
C GLU A 45 -1.27 6.16 8.13
N ALA A 46 -0.64 4.99 8.10
CA ALA A 46 -1.01 3.89 8.99
C ALA A 46 -0.82 4.27 10.45
N ALA A 47 0.31 4.90 10.79
CA ALA A 47 0.59 5.35 12.15
C ALA A 47 -0.47 6.37 12.63
N TRP A 48 -0.91 7.25 11.73
CA TRP A 48 -1.96 8.21 12.05
C TRP A 48 -3.29 7.50 12.37
N HIS A 49 -3.68 6.53 11.56
CA HIS A 49 -4.90 5.75 11.80
C HIS A 49 -4.83 4.90 13.09
N LEU A 50 -3.64 4.50 13.48
CA LEU A 50 -3.43 3.66 14.67
C LEU A 50 -3.12 4.48 15.94
N ALA A 51 -3.12 5.81 15.84
CA ALA A 51 -2.57 6.69 16.88
C ALA A 51 -3.27 6.59 18.24
N ASP A 52 -4.51 6.11 18.28
CA ASP A 52 -5.25 5.93 19.53
C ASP A 52 -4.69 4.79 20.39
N SER A 53 -3.86 3.92 19.83
CA SER A 53 -3.26 2.80 20.51
C SER A 53 -1.75 2.81 20.35
N ARG A 54 -1.02 3.09 21.42
CA ARG A 54 0.45 3.04 21.41
C ARG A 54 0.94 1.66 21.02
N GLU A 55 0.25 0.63 21.51
CA GLU A 55 0.58 -0.75 21.23
C GLU A 55 0.48 -1.07 19.75
N ALA A 56 -0.57 -0.56 19.08
CA ALA A 56 -0.77 -0.74 17.66
C ALA A 56 0.34 -0.06 16.85
N VAL A 57 0.69 1.17 17.20
CA VAL A 57 1.79 1.90 16.54
C VAL A 57 3.11 1.17 16.75
N ASP A 58 3.36 0.69 17.95
CA ASP A 58 4.57 -0.08 18.26
C ASP A 58 4.66 -1.35 17.42
N ARG A 59 3.54 -2.04 17.23
CA ARG A 59 3.49 -3.23 16.36
C ARG A 59 3.82 -2.89 14.92
N LEU A 60 3.33 -1.76 14.42
CA LEU A 60 3.68 -1.28 13.08
C LEU A 60 5.19 -1.09 12.95
N TYR A 61 5.81 -0.42 13.92
CA TYR A 61 7.25 -0.20 13.91
C TYR A 61 8.01 -1.52 14.04
N GLY A 62 7.50 -2.44 14.84
CA GLY A 62 8.08 -3.77 15.00
C GLY A 62 8.11 -4.57 13.69
N LEU A 63 7.12 -4.42 12.83
CA LEU A 63 7.10 -5.08 11.53
C LEU A 63 8.25 -4.59 10.63
N ILE A 64 8.56 -3.30 10.72
CA ILE A 64 9.67 -2.73 9.95
C ILE A 64 11.00 -3.22 10.52
N GLU A 65 11.15 -3.16 11.82
CA GLU A 65 12.37 -3.57 12.52
C GLU A 65 12.68 -5.04 12.29
N ALA A 66 11.64 -5.89 12.27
CA ALA A 66 11.78 -7.33 12.04
C ALA A 66 12.01 -7.69 10.57
N GLY A 67 11.95 -6.72 9.66
CA GLY A 67 12.14 -6.97 8.23
C GLY A 67 10.91 -7.51 7.51
N ALA A 68 9.74 -7.49 8.15
CA ALA A 68 8.49 -7.91 7.51
C ALA A 68 8.02 -6.93 6.46
N LEU A 69 8.39 -5.65 6.60
CA LEU A 69 8.10 -4.59 5.63
C LEU A 69 9.41 -4.03 5.10
N ARG A 70 9.56 -3.99 3.78
CA ARG A 70 10.68 -3.33 3.12
C ARG A 70 10.21 -1.97 2.62
N ILE A 71 10.90 -0.91 3.04
CA ILE A 71 10.53 0.47 2.71
C ILE A 71 11.34 0.91 1.50
N VAL A 72 10.66 1.31 0.44
CA VAL A 72 11.29 1.82 -0.77
C VAL A 72 11.24 3.35 -0.74
N PRO A 73 12.40 4.04 -0.78
CA PRO A 73 12.42 5.49 -0.82
C PRO A 73 12.01 6.00 -2.20
N LEU A 74 11.18 7.03 -2.23
CA LEU A 74 10.69 7.62 -3.49
C LEU A 74 11.16 9.05 -3.68
N LEU A 75 11.52 9.76 -2.62
CA LEU A 75 11.95 11.14 -2.70
C LEU A 75 13.45 11.25 -2.47
N PRO A 76 14.11 12.20 -3.14
CA PRO A 76 13.54 13.10 -4.16
C PRO A 76 13.49 12.52 -5.58
N ASP A 77 14.02 11.32 -5.80
CA ASP A 77 14.32 10.80 -7.13
C ASP A 77 13.08 10.63 -8.03
N HIS A 78 11.93 10.31 -7.45
CA HIS A 78 10.70 10.04 -8.20
C HIS A 78 9.71 11.20 -8.22
N ILE A 79 10.12 12.40 -7.77
CA ILE A 79 9.19 13.53 -7.62
C ILE A 79 8.49 13.91 -8.92
N ALA A 80 9.20 13.83 -10.05
CA ALA A 80 8.61 14.19 -11.34
C ALA A 80 7.44 13.27 -11.70
N HIS A 81 7.58 11.98 -11.42
CA HIS A 81 6.50 10.99 -11.68
C HIS A 81 5.32 11.20 -10.73
N LEU A 82 5.60 11.47 -9.45
CA LEU A 82 4.55 11.72 -8.45
C LEU A 82 3.77 12.99 -8.81
N ARG A 83 4.46 14.03 -9.26
CA ARG A 83 3.84 15.28 -9.68
C ARG A 83 2.91 15.07 -10.88
N ALA A 84 3.35 14.28 -11.86
CA ALA A 84 2.56 13.99 -13.05
C ALA A 84 1.29 13.19 -12.70
N LEU A 85 1.41 12.20 -11.83
CA LEU A 85 0.26 11.42 -11.36
C LEU A 85 -0.75 12.31 -10.62
N SER A 86 -0.27 13.15 -9.72
CA SER A 86 -1.14 14.05 -8.95
C SER A 86 -1.86 15.05 -9.84
N ALA A 87 -1.21 15.52 -10.90
CA ALA A 87 -1.82 16.44 -11.87
C ALA A 87 -2.92 15.76 -12.69
N LYS A 88 -2.77 14.47 -12.95
CA LYS A 88 -3.73 13.69 -13.74
C LYS A 88 -5.00 13.34 -12.96
N TYR A 89 -4.90 13.15 -11.66
CA TYR A 89 -6.01 12.70 -10.81
C TYR A 89 -6.25 13.67 -9.66
N PRO A 90 -7.29 14.54 -9.75
CA PRO A 90 -7.54 15.55 -8.71
C PRO A 90 -7.80 14.98 -7.31
N GLN A 91 -8.34 13.75 -7.22
CA GLN A 91 -8.64 13.11 -5.95
C GLN A 91 -7.45 12.32 -5.37
N MET A 92 -6.37 12.19 -6.13
CA MET A 92 -5.19 11.41 -5.70
C MET A 92 -4.37 12.22 -4.70
N ASP A 93 -4.20 11.68 -3.49
CA ASP A 93 -3.30 12.27 -2.53
C ASP A 93 -1.86 11.76 -2.72
N PHE A 94 -0.93 12.29 -1.93
CA PHE A 94 0.48 11.92 -2.04
C PHE A 94 0.71 10.43 -1.79
N CYS A 95 0.01 9.86 -0.81
CA CYS A 95 0.16 8.43 -0.48
C CYS A 95 -0.31 7.55 -1.64
N ASP A 96 -1.43 7.89 -2.26
CA ASP A 96 -1.93 7.17 -3.44
C ASP A 96 -0.93 7.24 -4.58
N ALA A 97 -0.40 8.45 -4.87
CA ALA A 97 0.59 8.64 -5.91
C ALA A 97 1.83 7.79 -5.64
N ALA A 98 2.27 7.73 -4.40
CA ALA A 98 3.43 6.93 -4.01
C ALA A 98 3.20 5.43 -4.25
N VAL A 99 2.02 4.91 -3.90
CA VAL A 99 1.69 3.50 -4.12
C VAL A 99 1.61 3.19 -5.62
N VAL A 100 0.98 4.07 -6.42
CA VAL A 100 0.95 3.90 -7.87
C VAL A 100 2.37 3.88 -8.43
N ARG A 101 3.23 4.80 -7.98
CA ARG A 101 4.62 4.84 -8.45
C ARG A 101 5.38 3.57 -8.07
N LEU A 102 5.19 3.04 -6.88
CA LEU A 102 5.77 1.74 -6.51
C LEU A 102 5.35 0.65 -7.49
N SER A 103 4.09 0.64 -7.90
CA SER A 103 3.61 -0.36 -8.86
C SER A 103 4.25 -0.21 -10.24
N GLU A 104 4.72 0.99 -10.58
CA GLU A 104 5.46 1.21 -11.82
C GLU A 104 6.90 0.73 -11.72
N ILE A 105 7.52 0.92 -10.54
CA ILE A 105 8.88 0.46 -10.25
C ILE A 105 8.93 -1.08 -10.17
N LEU A 106 7.88 -1.68 -9.61
CA LEU A 106 7.75 -3.13 -9.43
C LEU A 106 6.56 -3.63 -10.26
N PRO A 107 6.68 -3.67 -11.59
CA PRO A 107 5.52 -3.85 -12.47
C PRO A 107 4.80 -5.19 -12.34
N ARG A 108 5.46 -6.21 -11.80
CA ARG A 108 4.85 -7.53 -11.58
C ARG A 108 4.22 -7.69 -10.21
N ALA A 109 4.42 -6.73 -9.30
CA ALA A 109 3.87 -6.80 -7.96
C ALA A 109 2.36 -6.55 -7.97
N LEU A 110 1.65 -7.28 -7.10
CA LEU A 110 0.26 -6.98 -6.77
C LEU A 110 0.25 -5.90 -5.70
N VAL A 111 -0.66 -4.94 -5.83
CA VAL A 111 -0.90 -3.93 -4.80
C VAL A 111 -2.06 -4.42 -3.92
N LEU A 112 -1.80 -4.61 -2.64
CA LEU A 112 -2.81 -4.97 -1.66
C LEU A 112 -3.46 -3.68 -1.16
N THR A 113 -4.75 -3.53 -1.40
CA THR A 113 -5.49 -2.33 -1.00
C THR A 113 -6.93 -2.67 -0.63
N THR A 114 -7.50 -1.87 0.27
CA THR A 114 -8.93 -1.91 0.56
C THR A 114 -9.67 -0.79 -0.16
N ASP A 115 -8.94 0.12 -0.81
CA ASP A 115 -9.50 1.23 -1.57
C ASP A 115 -9.73 0.82 -3.03
N ILE A 116 -10.72 -0.01 -3.23
CA ILE A 116 -11.05 -0.55 -4.55
C ILE A 116 -11.50 0.57 -5.49
N GLY A 117 -12.31 1.49 -4.98
CA GLY A 117 -12.90 2.56 -5.78
C GLY A 117 -11.87 3.42 -6.48
N HIS A 118 -10.87 3.92 -5.75
CA HIS A 118 -9.83 4.77 -6.33
C HIS A 118 -8.83 3.96 -7.16
N PHE A 119 -8.33 2.85 -6.63
CA PHE A 119 -7.26 2.10 -7.31
C PHE A 119 -7.72 1.38 -8.59
N THR A 120 -9.01 1.21 -8.81
CA THR A 120 -9.53 0.74 -10.09
C THR A 120 -9.64 1.86 -11.13
N ILE A 121 -9.63 3.12 -10.69
CA ILE A 121 -9.64 4.29 -11.58
C ILE A 121 -8.22 4.67 -12.00
N TYR A 122 -7.28 4.65 -11.06
CA TYR A 122 -5.90 5.03 -11.33
C TYR A 122 -5.27 4.13 -12.39
N ARG A 123 -4.41 4.71 -13.20
CA ARG A 123 -3.64 4.00 -14.23
C ARG A 123 -2.16 4.27 -14.02
N ARG A 124 -1.36 3.27 -14.29
CA ARG A 124 0.10 3.40 -14.29
C ARG A 124 0.62 3.53 -15.71
N PHE A 125 1.92 3.35 -15.93
CA PHE A 125 2.58 3.53 -17.23
C PHE A 125 1.74 2.95 -18.38
N GLN A 126 1.81 3.60 -19.55
CA GLN A 126 1.10 3.18 -20.76
C GLN A 126 -0.42 3.05 -20.55
N ASN A 127 -0.97 3.82 -19.62
CA ASN A 127 -2.39 3.80 -19.26
C ASN A 127 -2.91 2.42 -18.84
N LYS A 128 -2.05 1.60 -18.24
CA LYS A 128 -2.42 0.24 -17.81
C LYS A 128 -3.05 0.23 -16.43
N PRO A 129 -3.96 -0.69 -16.17
CA PRO A 129 -4.50 -0.87 -14.81
C PRO A 129 -3.40 -1.30 -13.85
N ILE A 130 -3.63 -1.01 -12.56
CA ILE A 130 -2.75 -1.46 -11.50
C ILE A 130 -3.19 -2.88 -11.10
N PRO A 131 -2.28 -3.86 -11.06
CA PRO A 131 -2.63 -5.18 -10.57
C PRO A 131 -2.95 -5.11 -9.07
N LEU A 132 -4.18 -5.48 -8.70
CA LEU A 132 -4.68 -5.36 -7.33
C LEU A 132 -5.03 -6.69 -6.71
N LEU A 133 -4.81 -6.79 -5.40
CA LEU A 133 -5.40 -7.81 -4.55
C LEU A 133 -6.20 -7.08 -3.47
N HIS A 134 -7.50 -7.33 -3.39
CA HIS A 134 -8.42 -6.60 -2.52
C HIS A 134 -9.48 -7.54 -1.95
N PRO A 135 -10.30 -7.10 -0.97
CA PRO A 135 -11.26 -8.00 -0.32
C PRO A 135 -12.28 -8.68 -1.25
N ARG A 136 -12.44 -8.17 -2.47
CA ARG A 136 -13.37 -8.76 -3.45
C ARG A 136 -12.66 -9.59 -4.53
N GLY A 137 -11.32 -9.80 -4.40
CA GLY A 137 -10.57 -10.64 -5.33
C GLY A 137 -9.38 -9.93 -5.97
N ARG A 138 -9.10 -10.26 -7.22
CA ARG A 138 -7.96 -9.68 -7.95
C ARG A 138 -8.43 -8.89 -9.16
N SER A 139 -7.76 -7.76 -9.41
CA SER A 139 -7.93 -6.95 -10.61
C SER A 139 -6.59 -6.79 -11.30
N ARG A 140 -6.51 -7.17 -12.59
CA ARG A 140 -5.26 -7.16 -13.35
C ARG A 140 -5.35 -6.46 -14.71
N LYS A 141 -6.55 -6.06 -15.11
CA LYS A 141 -6.75 -5.51 -16.46
C LYS A 141 -6.71 -4.00 -16.49
#